data_252f92f115095257cebdfb48634fc735
#
_entry.id   252f92f115095257cebdfb48634fc735
#
_cell.length_a   1.000
_cell.length_b   1.000
_cell.length_c   1.000
_cell.angle_alpha   90.00
_cell.angle_beta   90.00
_cell.angle_gamma   90.00
#
_symmetry.space_group_name_H-M   'P 1'
#
loop_
_entity.id
_entity.type
_entity.pdbx_description
1 polymer ?
#
loop_
_entity_poly.entity_id
_entity_poly.type
_entity_poly.pdbx_seq_one_letter_code
_entity_poly.pdbx_strand_id
1 'polypeptide(L)'
;MTCRVEVTISAKAEIVWGLLTDAKGFPRWNSTVTGIEGEIREGERLRLHAPGMNRTFTPTVSGVVAARRMMWSDGLPFVFRGERSFVLTPDGDTSTGFVMEEHFSGLMFALVKRMLPDFGPIFEAYANDLKREAERIARKSGATQA
;
A
#
# COMPACT_ATOMS: atom_id res chain seq x y z
N MET A 1 -3.32 -10.26 -14.78
CA MET A 1 -2.35 -9.15 -14.86
C MET A 1 -1.82 -8.85 -13.47
N THR A 2 -0.52 -8.67 -13.36
CA THR A 2 0.13 -8.38 -12.09
C THR A 2 0.94 -7.10 -12.22
N CYS A 3 0.81 -6.22 -11.23
CA CYS A 3 1.58 -4.99 -11.13
C CYS A 3 2.41 -5.06 -9.86
N ARG A 4 3.71 -4.70 -9.93
CA ARG A 4 4.62 -4.89 -8.80
C ARG A 4 5.63 -3.76 -8.71
N VAL A 5 5.93 -3.34 -7.48
CA VAL A 5 7.01 -2.40 -7.19
C VAL A 5 7.81 -2.92 -6.00
N GLU A 6 9.11 -2.68 -6.03
CA GLU A 6 10.02 -3.07 -4.95
C GLU A 6 11.01 -1.94 -4.69
N VAL A 7 11.19 -1.58 -3.42
CA VAL A 7 12.17 -0.59 -3.00
C VAL A 7 12.82 -1.01 -1.69
N THR A 8 14.04 -0.53 -1.45
CA THR A 8 14.71 -0.65 -0.16
C THR A 8 14.57 0.68 0.58
N ILE A 9 14.09 0.61 1.82
CA ILE A 9 13.81 1.78 2.65
C ILE A 9 14.80 1.80 3.82
N SER A 10 15.52 2.90 4.01
CA SER A 10 16.48 3.07 5.11
C SER A 10 15.76 3.46 6.40
N ALA A 11 14.91 2.55 6.88
CA ALA A 11 14.14 2.66 8.10
C ALA A 11 13.78 1.27 8.59
N LYS A 12 13.58 1.12 9.89
CA LYS A 12 13.17 -0.16 10.46
C LYS A 12 11.72 -0.48 10.06
N ALA A 13 11.39 -1.77 10.06
CA ALA A 13 10.09 -2.25 9.58
C ALA A 13 8.91 -1.65 10.35
N GLU A 14 9.05 -1.38 11.63
CA GLU A 14 8.01 -0.80 12.47
C GLU A 14 7.63 0.62 12.04
N ILE A 15 8.60 1.41 11.58
CA ILE A 15 8.34 2.76 11.04
C ILE A 15 7.54 2.64 9.74
N VAL A 16 7.98 1.77 8.83
CA VAL A 16 7.30 1.55 7.56
C VAL A 16 5.87 1.04 7.80
N TRP A 17 5.73 0.06 8.68
CA TRP A 17 4.43 -0.52 9.02
C TRP A 17 3.49 0.50 9.65
N GLY A 18 4.01 1.37 10.52
CA GLY A 18 3.24 2.44 11.13
C GLY A 18 2.61 3.37 10.11
N LEU A 19 3.34 3.69 9.03
CA LEU A 19 2.81 4.50 7.93
C LEU A 19 1.77 3.75 7.13
N LEU A 20 2.02 2.48 6.81
CA LEU A 20 1.13 1.65 6.00
C LEU A 20 -0.20 1.34 6.69
N THR A 21 -0.27 1.45 8.01
CA THR A 21 -1.46 1.11 8.78
C THR A 21 -2.13 2.31 9.45
N ASP A 22 -1.63 3.52 9.22
CA ASP A 22 -2.23 4.76 9.71
C ASP A 22 -3.11 5.38 8.62
N ALA A 23 -4.38 5.01 8.60
CA ALA A 23 -5.32 5.47 7.58
C ALA A 23 -5.43 6.99 7.51
N LYS A 24 -5.48 7.65 8.66
CA LYS A 24 -5.63 9.11 8.73
C LYS A 24 -4.41 9.86 8.24
N GLY A 25 -3.24 9.26 8.33
CA GLY A 25 -1.99 9.87 7.90
C GLY A 25 -1.72 9.79 6.41
N PHE A 26 -2.41 8.91 5.68
CA PHE A 26 -2.13 8.66 4.26
C PHE A 26 -2.10 9.92 3.39
N PRO A 27 -3.09 10.84 3.47
CA PRO A 27 -3.08 12.02 2.59
C PRO A 27 -1.86 12.92 2.79
N ARG A 28 -1.25 12.87 3.97
CA ARG A 28 -0.10 13.71 4.29
C ARG A 28 1.17 13.29 3.53
N TRP A 29 1.34 11.99 3.28
CA TRP A 29 2.58 11.51 2.66
C TRP A 29 2.39 10.76 1.34
N ASN A 30 1.18 10.29 1.02
CA ASN A 30 0.92 9.42 -0.15
C ASN A 30 0.13 10.18 -1.22
N SER A 31 0.78 10.49 -2.33
CA SER A 31 0.15 11.23 -3.42
C SER A 31 -0.87 10.42 -4.21
N THR A 32 -0.87 9.10 -4.07
CA THR A 32 -1.79 8.21 -4.80
C THR A 32 -3.09 7.95 -4.06
N VAL A 33 -3.20 8.39 -2.80
CA VAL A 33 -4.37 8.19 -1.96
C VAL A 33 -4.74 9.51 -1.30
N THR A 34 -5.93 10.03 -1.62
CA THR A 34 -6.40 11.31 -1.06
C THR A 34 -7.13 11.14 0.27
N GLY A 35 -7.56 9.93 0.59
CA GLY A 35 -8.20 9.64 1.87
C GLY A 35 -8.51 8.18 2.03
N ILE A 36 -8.52 7.73 3.29
CA ILE A 36 -8.95 6.38 3.67
C ILE A 36 -9.90 6.52 4.85
N GLU A 37 -11.12 5.99 4.70
CA GLU A 37 -12.06 5.87 5.79
C GLU A 37 -11.99 4.45 6.34
N GLY A 38 -12.04 4.29 7.67
CA GLY A 38 -11.92 3.00 8.34
C GLY A 38 -10.54 2.80 8.95
N GLU A 39 -10.38 1.69 9.65
CA GLU A 39 -9.12 1.32 10.29
C GLU A 39 -8.45 0.19 9.52
N ILE A 40 -7.14 0.30 9.33
CA ILE A 40 -6.36 -0.70 8.61
C ILE A 40 -6.01 -1.82 9.59
N ARG A 41 -6.94 -2.78 9.76
CA ARG A 41 -6.85 -3.95 10.64
C ARG A 41 -7.44 -5.17 9.98
N GLU A 42 -7.08 -6.34 10.48
CA GLU A 42 -7.61 -7.61 10.00
C GLU A 42 -9.14 -7.61 9.97
N GLY A 43 -9.70 -7.97 8.81
CA GLY A 43 -11.13 -8.09 8.61
C GLY A 43 -11.88 -6.80 8.33
N GLU A 44 -11.23 -5.65 8.47
CA GLU A 44 -11.88 -4.36 8.25
C GLU A 44 -12.00 -4.02 6.76
N ARG A 45 -13.10 -3.40 6.40
CA ARG A 45 -13.33 -2.90 5.06
C ARG A 45 -13.04 -1.40 5.02
N LEU A 46 -12.18 -1.00 4.10
CA LEU A 46 -11.77 0.39 3.95
C LEU A 46 -12.59 1.08 2.87
N ARG A 47 -12.58 2.40 2.90
CA ARG A 47 -13.11 3.23 1.84
C ARG A 47 -11.97 4.12 1.35
N LEU A 48 -11.51 3.86 0.15
CA LEU A 48 -10.29 4.44 -0.41
C LEU A 48 -10.63 5.44 -1.51
N HIS A 49 -10.07 6.66 -1.37
CA HIS A 49 -10.22 7.72 -2.37
C HIS A 49 -8.89 7.96 -3.07
N ALA A 50 -8.89 7.99 -4.40
CA ALA A 50 -7.70 8.23 -5.21
C ALA A 50 -7.89 9.48 -6.07
N PRO A 51 -6.80 10.24 -6.36
CA PRO A 51 -6.90 11.46 -7.16
C PRO A 51 -7.37 11.14 -8.59
N GLY A 52 -8.24 12.00 -9.12
CA GLY A 52 -8.71 11.88 -10.50
C GLY A 52 -9.64 10.73 -10.78
N MET A 53 -10.07 10.01 -9.77
CA MET A 53 -11.01 8.91 -9.93
C MET A 53 -12.35 9.25 -9.30
N ASN A 54 -13.42 9.06 -10.07
CA ASN A 54 -14.78 9.34 -9.63
C ASN A 54 -15.38 8.20 -8.81
N ARG A 55 -14.58 7.17 -8.49
CA ARG A 55 -15.09 6.02 -7.78
C ARG A 55 -14.25 5.74 -6.55
N THR A 56 -14.92 5.26 -5.52
CA THR A 56 -14.32 4.84 -4.28
C THR A 56 -14.03 3.35 -4.33
N PHE A 57 -12.86 2.95 -3.87
CA PHE A 57 -12.51 1.55 -3.72
C PHE A 57 -12.80 1.11 -2.30
N THR A 58 -13.26 -0.14 -2.13
CA THR A 58 -13.66 -0.64 -0.82
C THR A 58 -12.95 -1.96 -0.48
N PRO A 59 -11.61 -1.96 -0.38
CA PRO A 59 -10.88 -3.19 -0.10
C PRO A 59 -11.09 -3.67 1.33
N THR A 60 -11.00 -5.00 1.49
CA THR A 60 -11.00 -5.66 2.79
C THR A 60 -9.57 -6.02 3.15
N VAL A 61 -9.17 -5.73 4.39
CA VAL A 61 -7.83 -6.04 4.91
C VAL A 61 -7.82 -7.46 5.46
N SER A 62 -6.81 -8.25 5.07
CA SER A 62 -6.67 -9.63 5.54
C SER A 62 -5.21 -10.05 5.57
N GLY A 63 -4.94 -11.21 6.18
CA GLY A 63 -3.60 -11.78 6.23
C GLY A 63 -2.58 -10.93 6.96
N VAL A 64 -3.02 -10.15 7.97
CA VAL A 64 -2.15 -9.21 8.69
C VAL A 64 -1.19 -9.94 9.60
N VAL A 65 0.11 -9.71 9.36
CA VAL A 65 1.19 -10.07 10.29
C VAL A 65 1.99 -8.79 10.52
N ALA A 66 1.92 -8.26 11.74
CA ALA A 66 2.46 -6.94 12.07
C ALA A 66 3.93 -6.78 11.65
N ALA A 67 4.23 -5.69 10.99
CA ALA A 67 5.55 -5.34 10.45
C ALA A 67 6.10 -6.35 9.42
N ARG A 68 5.21 -7.19 8.84
CA ARG A 68 5.61 -8.19 7.83
C ARG A 68 4.76 -8.16 6.58
N ARG A 69 3.44 -8.23 6.71
CA ARG A 69 2.57 -8.32 5.53
C ARG A 69 1.12 -8.03 5.84
N MET A 70 0.40 -7.67 4.80
CA MET A 70 -1.06 -7.62 4.78
C MET A 70 -1.54 -7.67 3.32
N MET A 71 -2.82 -7.97 3.13
CA MET A 71 -3.45 -7.98 1.81
C MET A 71 -4.71 -7.11 1.85
N TRP A 72 -4.91 -6.35 0.78
CA TRP A 72 -6.14 -5.61 0.53
C TRP A 72 -6.80 -6.20 -0.70
N SER A 73 -8.04 -6.71 -0.56
CA SER A 73 -8.75 -7.33 -1.68
C SER A 73 -10.10 -6.68 -1.90
N ASP A 74 -10.46 -6.48 -3.16
CA ASP A 74 -11.70 -5.83 -3.57
C ASP A 74 -12.26 -6.52 -4.81
N GLY A 75 -13.58 -6.40 -4.99
CA GLY A 75 -14.27 -6.97 -6.14
C GLY A 75 -14.97 -8.29 -5.84
N LEU A 76 -15.53 -8.89 -6.90
CA LEU A 76 -16.27 -10.14 -6.81
C LEU A 76 -15.45 -11.30 -7.37
N PRO A 77 -15.27 -12.40 -6.61
CA PRO A 77 -14.58 -13.58 -7.12
C PRO A 77 -15.18 -14.05 -8.43
N PHE A 78 -14.35 -14.52 -9.35
CA PHE A 78 -14.71 -15.00 -10.70
C PHE A 78 -15.23 -13.93 -11.66
N VAL A 79 -15.73 -12.79 -11.17
CA VAL A 79 -16.21 -11.68 -12.01
C VAL A 79 -15.09 -10.69 -12.28
N PHE A 80 -14.67 -9.98 -11.25
CA PHE A 80 -13.51 -9.07 -11.30
C PHE A 80 -13.01 -8.87 -9.88
N ARG A 81 -11.73 -9.16 -9.67
CA ARG A 81 -11.13 -9.05 -8.34
C ARG A 81 -9.72 -8.50 -8.42
N GLY A 82 -9.40 -7.57 -7.53
CA GLY A 82 -8.04 -7.08 -7.31
C GLY A 82 -7.56 -7.47 -5.93
N GLU A 83 -6.34 -7.98 -5.84
CA GLU A 83 -5.69 -8.33 -4.58
C GLU A 83 -4.34 -7.64 -4.51
N ARG A 84 -4.19 -6.73 -3.55
CA ARG A 84 -2.95 -5.99 -3.32
C ARG A 84 -2.26 -6.52 -2.08
N SER A 85 -1.05 -7.01 -2.24
CA SER A 85 -0.23 -7.47 -1.13
C SER A 85 0.85 -6.46 -0.79
N PHE A 86 1.15 -6.35 0.50
CA PHE A 86 2.22 -5.51 1.04
C PHE A 86 3.12 -6.43 1.84
N VAL A 87 4.41 -6.47 1.50
CA VAL A 87 5.38 -7.33 2.18
C VAL A 87 6.58 -6.52 2.62
N LEU A 88 6.92 -6.63 3.90
CA LEU A 88 8.12 -6.03 4.49
C LEU A 88 9.11 -7.12 4.83
N THR A 89 10.35 -6.95 4.41
CA THR A 89 11.45 -7.84 4.75
C THR A 89 12.51 -7.04 5.49
N PRO A 90 12.54 -7.10 6.83
CA PRO A 90 13.56 -6.38 7.59
C PRO A 90 14.96 -6.89 7.28
N ASP A 91 15.90 -5.97 7.21
CA ASP A 91 17.32 -6.26 7.10
C ASP A 91 18.01 -5.48 8.23
N GLY A 92 18.02 -6.08 9.42
CA GLY A 92 18.46 -5.41 10.64
C GLY A 92 17.51 -4.30 11.07
N ASP A 93 18.02 -3.34 11.83
CA ASP A 93 17.24 -2.23 12.40
C ASP A 93 17.26 -0.96 11.55
N THR A 94 18.00 -0.97 10.44
CA THR A 94 18.25 0.23 9.65
C THR A 94 17.70 0.17 8.23
N SER A 95 17.22 -0.98 7.81
CA SER A 95 16.77 -1.18 6.41
C SER A 95 15.61 -2.15 6.35
N THR A 96 14.71 -1.91 5.40
CA THR A 96 13.55 -2.77 5.14
C THR A 96 13.30 -2.85 3.65
N GLY A 97 13.17 -4.05 3.12
CA GLY A 97 12.69 -4.27 1.77
C GLY A 97 11.17 -4.14 1.76
N PHE A 98 10.63 -3.37 0.82
CA PHE A 98 9.19 -3.19 0.64
C PHE A 98 8.79 -3.67 -0.75
N VAL A 99 7.80 -4.58 -0.79
CA VAL A 99 7.21 -5.05 -2.04
C VAL A 99 5.71 -4.82 -1.97
N MET A 100 5.16 -4.16 -3.00
CA MET A 100 3.72 -4.03 -3.19
C MET A 100 3.37 -4.64 -4.54
N GLU A 101 2.42 -5.54 -4.54
CA GLU A 101 2.01 -6.25 -5.74
C GLU A 101 0.49 -6.34 -5.81
N GLU A 102 -0.07 -6.11 -6.99
CA GLU A 102 -1.51 -6.26 -7.18
C GLU A 102 -1.79 -7.23 -8.33
N HIS A 103 -2.64 -8.20 -8.04
CA HIS A 103 -3.05 -9.21 -8.99
C HIS A 103 -4.53 -9.01 -9.33
N PHE A 104 -4.81 -8.84 -10.63
CA PHE A 104 -6.18 -8.72 -11.12
C PHE A 104 -6.61 -10.03 -11.75
N SER A 105 -7.85 -10.46 -11.47
CA SER A 105 -8.39 -11.71 -11.96
C SER A 105 -9.90 -11.59 -12.23
N GLY A 106 -10.50 -12.63 -12.82
CA GLY A 106 -11.93 -12.72 -13.09
C GLY A 106 -12.25 -12.67 -14.57
N LEU A 107 -13.44 -13.18 -14.92
CA LEU A 107 -13.89 -13.27 -16.31
C LEU A 107 -14.10 -11.90 -16.95
N MET A 108 -14.50 -10.91 -16.15
CA MET A 108 -14.75 -9.55 -16.64
C MET A 108 -13.47 -8.72 -16.77
N PHE A 109 -12.33 -9.25 -16.31
CA PHE A 109 -11.07 -8.51 -16.37
C PHE A 109 -10.71 -8.11 -17.82
N ALA A 110 -10.86 -9.03 -18.76
CA ALA A 110 -10.55 -8.77 -20.17
C ALA A 110 -11.35 -7.60 -20.75
N LEU A 111 -12.59 -7.41 -20.27
CA LEU A 111 -13.46 -6.33 -20.73
C LEU A 111 -13.12 -4.98 -20.11
N VAL A 112 -12.68 -4.97 -18.85
CA VAL A 112 -12.44 -3.72 -18.10
C VAL A 112 -10.98 -3.28 -18.11
N LYS A 113 -10.03 -4.14 -18.49
CA LYS A 113 -8.60 -3.82 -18.40
C LYS A 113 -8.21 -2.58 -19.21
N ARG A 114 -8.90 -2.31 -20.32
CA ARG A 114 -8.66 -1.11 -21.12
C ARG A 114 -9.13 0.17 -20.44
N MET A 115 -10.02 0.05 -19.44
CA MET A 115 -10.56 1.17 -18.69
C MET A 115 -9.77 1.43 -17.42
N LEU A 116 -8.86 0.53 -17.06
CA LEU A 116 -8.03 0.69 -15.88
C LEU A 116 -6.85 1.62 -16.20
N PRO A 117 -6.41 2.43 -15.21
CA PRO A 117 -5.22 3.25 -15.39
C PRO A 117 -3.97 2.39 -15.51
N ASP A 118 -2.89 2.98 -16.01
CA ASP A 118 -1.57 2.36 -15.93
C ASP A 118 -1.10 2.47 -14.47
N PHE A 119 -1.07 1.33 -13.77
CA PHE A 119 -0.69 1.29 -12.36
C PHE A 119 0.81 1.41 -12.12
N GLY A 120 1.65 1.25 -13.15
CA GLY A 120 3.09 1.35 -12.98
C GLY A 120 3.55 2.64 -12.31
N PRO A 121 3.24 3.81 -12.89
CA PRO A 121 3.60 5.09 -12.26
C PRO A 121 2.95 5.30 -10.89
N ILE A 122 1.73 4.82 -10.69
CA ILE A 122 1.02 4.92 -9.41
C ILE A 122 1.76 4.11 -8.34
N PHE A 123 2.16 2.88 -8.67
CA PHE A 123 2.90 2.01 -7.75
C PHE A 123 4.27 2.59 -7.41
N GLU A 124 4.96 3.15 -8.40
CA GLU A 124 6.24 3.80 -8.16
C GLU A 124 6.08 5.02 -7.24
N ALA A 125 5.07 5.84 -7.47
CA ALA A 125 4.79 7.00 -6.62
C ALA A 125 4.48 6.57 -5.19
N TYR A 126 3.65 5.54 -5.01
CA TYR A 126 3.32 5.00 -3.70
C TYR A 126 4.59 4.55 -2.95
N ALA A 127 5.42 3.76 -3.59
CA ALA A 127 6.65 3.24 -2.97
C ALA A 127 7.64 4.36 -2.66
N ASN A 128 7.81 5.32 -3.57
CA ASN A 128 8.73 6.44 -3.36
C ASN A 128 8.25 7.39 -2.27
N ASP A 129 6.94 7.64 -2.19
CA ASP A 129 6.35 8.46 -1.13
C ASP A 129 6.55 7.80 0.23
N LEU A 130 6.32 6.48 0.31
CA LEU A 130 6.52 5.71 1.53
C LEU A 130 7.99 5.75 1.97
N LYS A 131 8.89 5.50 1.03
CA LYS A 131 10.33 5.53 1.29
C LYS A 131 10.76 6.89 1.83
N ARG A 132 10.37 7.96 1.18
CA ARG A 132 10.74 9.32 1.58
C ARG A 132 10.26 9.64 3.00
N GLU A 133 8.99 9.34 3.30
CA GLU A 133 8.42 9.63 4.60
C GLU A 133 9.03 8.77 5.71
N ALA A 134 9.18 7.47 5.45
CA ALA A 134 9.78 6.56 6.43
C ALA A 134 11.23 6.95 6.75
N GLU A 135 12.00 7.30 5.73
CA GLU A 135 13.40 7.72 5.92
C GLU A 135 13.50 9.06 6.65
N ARG A 136 12.54 9.97 6.40
CA ARG A 136 12.46 11.23 7.14
C ARG A 136 12.24 10.99 8.63
N ILE A 137 11.31 10.09 8.97
CA ILE A 137 11.01 9.72 10.36
C ILE A 137 12.22 9.05 11.00
N ALA A 138 12.87 8.14 10.27
CA ALA A 138 14.06 7.45 10.77
C ALA A 138 15.21 8.41 11.09
N ARG A 139 15.44 9.42 10.24
CA ARG A 139 16.46 10.44 10.46
C ARG A 139 16.16 11.28 11.69
N LYS A 140 14.91 11.65 11.91
CA LYS A 140 14.50 12.40 13.10
C LYS A 140 14.70 11.60 14.37
N SER A 141 14.37 10.30 14.36
CA SER A 141 14.57 9.43 15.51
C SER A 141 16.07 9.28 15.85
N GLY A 142 16.93 9.12 14.82
CA GLY A 142 18.37 9.07 15.00
C GLY A 142 18.94 10.36 15.55
N ALA A 143 18.48 11.51 15.06
CA ALA A 143 18.92 12.82 15.55
C ALA A 143 18.52 13.06 17.01
N THR A 144 17.35 12.55 17.43
CA THR A 144 16.86 12.69 18.80
C THR A 144 17.66 11.82 19.78
N GLN A 145 18.22 10.71 19.30
CA GLN A 145 19.02 9.79 20.12
C GLN A 145 20.50 10.20 20.20
N ALA A 146 20.91 11.09 19.32
CA ALA A 146 22.26 11.61 19.33
C ALA A 146 22.38 12.79 20.28
#